data_cde8fcbb903e1c496533b049076d2490
#
_entry.id   cde8fcbb903e1c496533b049076d2490
#
_cell.length_a   1.000
_cell.length_b   1.000
_cell.length_c   1.000
_cell.angle_alpha   90.00
_cell.angle_beta   90.00
_cell.angle_gamma   90.00
#
_symmetry.space_group_name_H-M   'P 1'
#
loop_
_entity.id
_entity.type
_entity.pdbx_description
1 polymer ?
#
loop_
_entity_poly.entity_id
_entity_poly.type
_entity_poly.pdbx_seq_one_letter_code
_entity_poly.pdbx_strand_id
1 'polypeptide(L)'
;MKFSFLAILIMALMSCNNASKTTVRVHLDKPQGEIKPQLITKDSTYVMALDSTNTALFVMAENLKPGYATVVLGRMQVPVYVEPGKSFDVSVKFEGRRMIPAFTGEGAKKNEYLNSPALRFNPDYKLEEAEFLASLDEQIKKLNLF
;
A
#
# COMPACT_ATOMS: atom_id res chain seq x y z
N MET A 1 -19.60 -3.25 -50.87
CA MET A 1 -18.44 -2.96 -50.02
C MET A 1 -18.69 -1.79 -49.06
N LYS A 2 -19.69 -1.82 -48.18
CA LYS A 2 -19.99 -0.71 -47.25
C LYS A 2 -20.25 -1.20 -45.81
N PHE A 3 -19.99 -2.47 -45.48
CA PHE A 3 -20.25 -3.02 -44.15
C PHE A 3 -19.00 -3.26 -43.27
N SER A 4 -17.80 -3.08 -43.83
CA SER A 4 -16.54 -3.35 -43.05
C SER A 4 -16.11 -2.22 -42.14
N PHE A 5 -16.56 -0.99 -42.32
CA PHE A 5 -16.12 0.15 -41.49
C PHE A 5 -16.88 0.27 -40.17
N LEU A 6 -18.08 -0.29 -40.06
CA LEU A 6 -18.91 -0.20 -38.84
C LEU A 6 -18.44 -1.19 -37.76
N ALA A 7 -17.85 -2.35 -38.17
CA ALA A 7 -17.38 -3.37 -37.24
C ALA A 7 -16.11 -2.95 -36.50
N ILE A 8 -15.26 -2.10 -37.10
CA ILE A 8 -14.01 -1.63 -36.50
C ILE A 8 -14.27 -0.56 -35.42
N LEU A 9 -15.34 0.22 -35.57
CA LEU A 9 -15.66 1.29 -34.63
C LEU A 9 -16.24 0.75 -33.29
N ILE A 10 -16.84 -0.44 -33.29
CA ILE A 10 -17.44 -1.04 -32.11
C ILE A 10 -16.38 -1.70 -31.22
N MET A 11 -15.23 -2.15 -31.76
CA MET A 11 -14.14 -2.72 -30.98
C MET A 11 -13.33 -1.67 -30.16
N ALA A 12 -13.42 -0.40 -30.53
CA ALA A 12 -12.69 0.67 -29.83
C ALA A 12 -13.38 1.13 -28.52
N LEU A 13 -14.63 0.72 -28.27
CA LEU A 13 -15.39 1.14 -27.08
C LEU A 13 -15.35 0.13 -25.93
N MET A 14 -14.70 -1.00 -26.10
CA MET A 14 -14.40 -1.93 -24.99
C MET A 14 -13.02 -1.64 -24.37
N SER A 15 -12.64 -0.39 -24.26
CA SER A 15 -11.64 0.02 -23.28
C SER A 15 -12.30 -0.11 -21.90
N CYS A 16 -12.33 -1.33 -21.40
CA CYS A 16 -12.68 -1.60 -20.02
C CYS A 16 -11.84 -0.68 -19.14
N ASN A 17 -12.52 0.22 -18.43
CA ASN A 17 -12.00 0.82 -17.21
C ASN A 17 -11.71 -0.35 -16.24
N ASN A 18 -10.60 -1.02 -16.41
CA ASN A 18 -9.99 -1.83 -15.37
C ASN A 18 -9.51 -0.83 -14.33
N ALA A 19 -10.43 -0.38 -13.47
CA ALA A 19 -10.03 0.25 -12.23
C ALA A 19 -9.08 -0.74 -11.56
N SER A 20 -7.79 -0.46 -11.60
CA SER A 20 -6.76 -1.35 -11.07
C SER A 20 -7.04 -1.50 -9.58
N LYS A 21 -7.37 -2.73 -9.16
CA LYS A 21 -7.63 -3.01 -7.74
C LYS A 21 -6.37 -2.71 -6.94
N THR A 22 -6.52 -1.94 -5.89
CA THR A 22 -5.43 -1.71 -4.94
C THR A 22 -5.23 -2.96 -4.11
N THR A 23 -4.02 -3.48 -4.10
CA THR A 23 -3.65 -4.63 -3.26
C THR A 23 -2.45 -4.31 -2.38
N VAL A 24 -2.49 -4.83 -1.17
CA VAL A 24 -1.35 -4.80 -0.24
C VAL A 24 -0.98 -6.24 0.07
N ARG A 25 0.22 -6.65 -0.35
CA ARG A 25 0.75 -7.98 -0.05
C ARG A 25 1.75 -7.85 1.10
N VAL A 26 1.58 -8.66 2.13
CA VAL A 26 2.45 -8.69 3.31
C VAL A 26 3.13 -10.03 3.38
N HIS A 27 4.45 -10.05 3.26
CA HIS A 27 5.29 -11.24 3.39
C HIS A 27 6.11 -11.17 4.67
N LEU A 28 6.13 -12.26 5.46
CA LEU A 28 6.89 -12.37 6.69
C LEU A 28 8.05 -13.35 6.52
N ASP A 29 9.28 -12.85 6.68
CA ASP A 29 10.46 -13.71 6.69
C ASP A 29 10.58 -14.40 8.06
N LYS A 30 10.38 -15.73 8.07
CA LYS A 30 10.48 -16.59 9.27
C LYS A 30 9.63 -16.10 10.46
N PRO A 31 8.29 -16.02 10.31
CA PRO A 31 7.43 -15.63 11.41
C PRO A 31 7.58 -16.57 12.61
N GLN A 32 7.61 -16.01 13.81
CA GLN A 32 7.63 -16.79 15.05
C GLN A 32 6.19 -16.96 15.56
N GLY A 33 5.69 -18.18 15.55
CA GLY A 33 4.34 -18.49 15.96
C GLY A 33 3.26 -18.16 14.93
N GLU A 34 1.99 -18.33 15.32
CA GLU A 34 0.85 -18.02 14.48
C GLU A 34 0.59 -16.51 14.46
N ILE A 35 0.81 -15.87 13.33
CA ILE A 35 0.53 -14.46 13.10
C ILE A 35 -0.62 -14.38 12.10
N LYS A 36 -1.66 -13.61 12.46
CA LYS A 36 -2.76 -13.23 11.56
C LYS A 36 -2.61 -11.75 11.22
N PRO A 37 -2.00 -11.42 10.07
CA PRO A 37 -1.86 -10.05 9.64
C PRO A 37 -3.21 -9.35 9.53
N GLN A 38 -3.25 -8.08 9.97
CA GLN A 38 -4.41 -7.22 9.82
C GLN A 38 -3.98 -5.96 9.08
N LEU A 39 -4.84 -5.46 8.23
CA LEU A 39 -4.69 -4.13 7.61
C LEU A 39 -5.85 -3.27 8.10
N ILE A 40 -5.54 -2.26 8.90
CA ILE A 40 -6.50 -1.35 9.49
C ILE A 40 -6.44 -0.04 8.73
N THR A 41 -7.53 0.34 8.11
CA THR A 41 -7.76 1.65 7.49
C THR A 41 -8.69 2.48 8.38
N LYS A 42 -8.93 3.73 8.02
CA LYS A 42 -9.90 4.59 8.73
C LYS A 42 -11.30 3.97 8.78
N ASP A 43 -11.73 3.32 7.70
CA ASP A 43 -13.11 2.87 7.51
C ASP A 43 -13.29 1.35 7.62
N SER A 44 -12.19 0.58 7.64
CA SER A 44 -12.27 -0.88 7.55
C SER A 44 -11.07 -1.58 8.19
N THR A 45 -11.32 -2.79 8.69
CA THR A 45 -10.27 -3.71 9.14
C THR A 45 -10.33 -4.99 8.32
N TYR A 46 -9.24 -5.34 7.70
CA TYR A 46 -9.06 -6.56 6.94
C TYR A 46 -8.20 -7.53 7.76
N VAL A 47 -8.63 -8.77 7.90
CA VAL A 47 -7.89 -9.82 8.62
C VAL A 47 -7.64 -10.97 7.66
N MET A 48 -6.38 -11.38 7.50
CA MET A 48 -5.98 -12.45 6.60
C MET A 48 -5.13 -13.46 7.33
N ALA A 49 -5.25 -14.74 6.93
CA ALA A 49 -4.30 -15.76 7.32
C ALA A 49 -3.07 -15.69 6.39
N LEU A 50 -1.92 -16.12 6.89
CA LEU A 50 -0.74 -16.35 6.06
C LEU A 50 -0.95 -17.64 5.24
N ASP A 51 -0.54 -17.58 3.98
CA ASP A 51 -0.45 -18.77 3.14
C ASP A 51 0.81 -19.61 3.44
N SER A 52 1.02 -20.69 2.68
CA SER A 52 2.20 -21.57 2.82
C SER A 52 3.53 -20.88 2.55
N THR A 53 3.52 -19.69 1.94
CA THR A 53 4.70 -18.85 1.68
C THR A 53 4.86 -17.72 2.69
N ASN A 54 4.14 -17.75 3.82
CA ASN A 54 4.07 -16.71 4.83
C ASN A 54 3.61 -15.35 4.26
N THR A 55 2.67 -15.38 3.34
CA THR A 55 2.17 -14.19 2.66
C THR A 55 0.67 -14.01 2.90
N ALA A 56 0.25 -12.78 3.18
CA ALA A 56 -1.15 -12.38 3.22
C ALA A 56 -1.41 -11.35 2.12
N LEU A 57 -2.50 -11.52 1.35
CA LEU A 57 -2.91 -10.60 0.30
C LEU A 57 -4.20 -9.88 0.70
N PHE A 58 -4.11 -8.58 0.89
CA PHE A 58 -5.26 -7.71 1.12
C PHE A 58 -5.72 -7.09 -0.19
N VAL A 59 -6.97 -7.33 -0.55
CA VAL A 59 -7.62 -6.69 -1.70
C VAL A 59 -8.51 -5.59 -1.17
N MET A 60 -8.21 -4.36 -1.52
CA MET A 60 -8.91 -3.19 -1.03
C MET A 60 -10.24 -2.99 -1.79
N ALA A 61 -11.19 -2.33 -1.13
CA ALA A 61 -12.46 -1.98 -1.74
C ALA A 61 -12.27 -1.03 -2.95
N GLU A 62 -13.16 -1.10 -3.93
CA GLU A 62 -13.09 -0.28 -5.15
C GLU A 62 -13.26 1.22 -4.86
N ASN A 63 -13.98 1.56 -3.80
CA ASN A 63 -14.21 2.93 -3.34
C ASN A 63 -13.18 3.42 -2.32
N LEU A 64 -12.01 2.77 -2.26
CA LEU A 64 -10.92 3.17 -1.38
C LEU A 64 -10.60 4.66 -1.56
N LYS A 65 -10.51 5.36 -0.43
CA LYS A 65 -9.95 6.72 -0.40
C LYS A 65 -8.47 6.66 -0.04
N PRO A 66 -7.64 7.56 -0.62
CA PRO A 66 -6.25 7.66 -0.19
C PRO A 66 -6.18 7.97 1.30
N GLY A 67 -5.27 7.34 2.02
CA GLY A 67 -5.12 7.60 3.44
C GLY A 67 -4.15 6.68 4.15
N TYR A 68 -3.95 6.98 5.42
CA TYR A 68 -3.15 6.14 6.31
C TYR A 68 -3.86 4.84 6.63
N ALA A 69 -3.07 3.80 6.71
CA ALA A 69 -3.46 2.50 7.20
C ALA A 69 -2.33 1.92 8.07
N THR A 70 -2.63 0.87 8.81
CA THR A 70 -1.64 0.18 9.64
C THR A 70 -1.70 -1.31 9.36
N VAL A 71 -0.55 -1.89 9.00
CA VAL A 71 -0.37 -3.34 8.98
C VAL A 71 -0.02 -3.78 10.39
N VAL A 72 -0.87 -4.60 11.01
CA VAL A 72 -0.69 -5.13 12.36
C VAL A 72 -0.22 -6.59 12.27
N LEU A 73 0.89 -6.88 12.91
CA LEU A 73 1.57 -8.17 12.93
C LEU A 73 1.76 -8.61 14.40
N GLY A 74 0.71 -9.16 15.00
CA GLY A 74 0.69 -9.45 16.42
C GLY A 74 0.73 -8.16 17.26
N ARG A 75 1.85 -7.92 17.96
CA ARG A 75 2.06 -6.69 18.77
C ARG A 75 2.77 -5.56 18.00
N MET A 76 3.23 -5.84 16.80
CA MET A 76 3.99 -4.90 15.99
C MET A 76 3.09 -4.24 14.94
N GLN A 77 3.43 -3.01 14.59
CA GLN A 77 2.66 -2.20 13.65
C GLN A 77 3.59 -1.58 12.61
N VAL A 78 3.17 -1.61 11.35
CA VAL A 78 3.83 -0.94 10.23
C VAL A 78 2.86 0.09 9.68
N PRO A 79 3.12 1.38 9.86
CA PRO A 79 2.30 2.41 9.22
C PRO A 79 2.51 2.36 7.70
N VAL A 80 1.40 2.46 6.96
CA VAL A 80 1.41 2.47 5.50
C VAL A 80 0.47 3.54 4.97
N TYR A 81 0.73 4.00 3.77
CA TYR A 81 -0.16 4.87 3.02
C TYR A 81 -0.71 4.12 1.82
N VAL A 82 -2.02 4.09 1.69
CA VAL A 82 -2.73 3.40 0.62
C VAL A 82 -3.35 4.40 -0.35
N GLU A 83 -3.24 4.14 -1.64
CA GLU A 83 -3.81 4.97 -2.71
C GLU A 83 -4.59 4.10 -3.68
N PRO A 84 -5.75 4.56 -4.17
CA PRO A 84 -6.51 3.84 -5.18
C PRO A 84 -5.67 3.52 -6.42
N GLY A 85 -5.72 2.28 -6.88
CA GLY A 85 -5.00 1.83 -8.07
C GLY A 85 -3.51 1.59 -7.88
N LYS A 86 -2.91 1.93 -6.74
CA LYS A 86 -1.49 1.68 -6.46
C LYS A 86 -1.32 0.50 -5.52
N SER A 87 -0.75 -0.58 -6.03
CA SER A 87 -0.45 -1.78 -5.26
C SER A 87 1.00 -1.79 -4.79
N PHE A 88 1.23 -2.39 -3.63
CA PHE A 88 2.58 -2.56 -3.10
C PHE A 88 2.70 -3.81 -2.23
N ASP A 89 3.94 -4.29 -2.11
CA ASP A 89 4.31 -5.39 -1.25
C ASP A 89 5.09 -4.86 -0.04
N VAL A 90 4.81 -5.44 1.12
CA VAL A 90 5.52 -5.19 2.38
C VAL A 90 6.23 -6.48 2.78
N SER A 91 7.54 -6.52 2.69
CA SER A 91 8.35 -7.63 3.20
C SER A 91 8.88 -7.28 4.58
N VAL A 92 8.62 -8.12 5.56
CA VAL A 92 9.00 -7.87 6.95
C VAL A 92 10.01 -8.90 7.41
N LYS A 93 11.20 -8.44 7.79
CA LYS A 93 12.23 -9.24 8.48
C LYS A 93 12.20 -8.99 9.98
N PHE A 94 12.38 -10.05 10.73
CA PHE A 94 12.49 -9.98 12.18
C PHE A 94 13.95 -10.16 12.59
N GLU A 95 14.56 -9.14 13.18
CA GLU A 95 15.90 -9.17 13.74
C GLU A 95 15.84 -9.00 15.26
N GLY A 96 15.78 -10.11 15.98
CA GLY A 96 15.52 -10.11 17.40
C GLY A 96 14.15 -9.52 17.73
N ARG A 97 14.14 -8.37 18.43
CA ARG A 97 12.90 -7.63 18.76
C ARG A 97 12.58 -6.51 17.76
N ARG A 98 13.39 -6.36 16.71
CA ARG A 98 13.18 -5.34 15.69
C ARG A 98 12.47 -5.93 14.49
N MET A 99 11.61 -5.13 13.91
CA MET A 99 10.92 -5.40 12.67
C MET A 99 11.47 -4.41 11.63
N ILE A 100 11.89 -4.95 10.49
CA ILE A 100 12.45 -4.17 9.38
C ILE A 100 11.53 -4.37 8.19
N PRO A 101 10.64 -3.39 7.91
CA PRO A 101 9.81 -3.43 6.72
C PRO A 101 10.62 -2.98 5.50
N ALA A 102 10.39 -3.61 4.36
CA ALA A 102 10.83 -3.18 3.04
C ALA A 102 9.63 -3.15 2.10
N PHE A 103 9.60 -2.19 1.19
CA PHE A 103 8.46 -1.95 0.32
C PHE A 103 8.87 -2.09 -1.14
N THR A 104 7.99 -2.67 -1.98
CA THR A 104 8.15 -2.75 -3.44
C THR A 104 6.81 -2.51 -4.12
N GLY A 105 6.83 -2.13 -5.40
CA GLY A 105 5.62 -1.83 -6.17
C GLY A 105 5.32 -0.34 -6.30
N GLU A 106 4.17 -0.01 -6.91
CA GLU A 106 3.83 1.38 -7.27
C GLU A 106 3.63 2.31 -6.06
N GLY A 107 3.10 1.77 -4.96
CA GLY A 107 2.92 2.52 -3.71
C GLY A 107 4.14 2.51 -2.79
N ALA A 108 5.27 1.91 -3.18
CA ALA A 108 6.40 1.65 -2.29
C ALA A 108 7.09 2.91 -1.78
N LYS A 109 7.38 3.88 -2.65
CA LYS A 109 8.21 5.05 -2.30
C LYS A 109 7.66 5.87 -1.13
N LYS A 110 6.35 6.14 -1.10
CA LYS A 110 5.71 6.84 0.02
C LYS A 110 5.82 6.03 1.31
N ASN A 111 5.68 4.72 1.21
CA ASN A 111 5.74 3.82 2.35
C ASN A 111 7.18 3.65 2.89
N GLU A 112 8.18 3.63 2.03
CA GLU A 112 9.60 3.68 2.42
C GLU A 112 9.90 4.95 3.20
N TYR A 113 9.46 6.11 2.68
CA TYR A 113 9.66 7.37 3.36
C TYR A 113 8.92 7.42 4.71
N LEU A 114 7.67 6.98 4.77
CA LEU A 114 6.87 6.93 6.00
C LEU A 114 7.53 6.09 7.10
N ASN A 115 8.27 5.05 6.73
CA ASN A 115 8.98 4.17 7.65
C ASN A 115 10.48 4.54 7.82
N SER A 116 10.93 5.61 7.17
CA SER A 116 12.33 6.05 7.24
C SER A 116 12.69 6.66 8.61
N PRO A 117 13.95 6.54 9.03
CA PRO A 117 14.42 7.22 10.23
C PRO A 117 14.23 8.75 10.17
N ALA A 118 14.29 9.33 8.98
CA ALA A 118 14.14 10.79 8.79
C ALA A 118 12.78 11.30 9.29
N LEU A 119 11.71 10.54 9.09
CA LEU A 119 10.39 10.93 9.57
C LEU A 119 10.24 10.82 11.09
N ARG A 120 10.95 9.88 11.73
CA ARG A 120 10.89 9.69 13.19
C ARG A 120 11.41 10.87 13.98
N PHE A 121 12.24 11.71 13.35
CA PHE A 121 12.84 12.89 13.96
C PHE A 121 12.14 14.18 13.54
N ASN A 122 11.13 14.12 12.66
CA ASN A 122 10.39 15.30 12.23
C ASN A 122 9.15 15.46 13.13
N PRO A 123 9.03 16.56 13.91
CA PRO A 123 7.91 16.80 14.81
C PRO A 123 6.60 17.18 14.11
N ASP A 124 6.55 17.18 12.79
CA ASP A 124 5.39 17.61 11.98
C ASP A 124 4.18 16.67 12.08
N TYR A 125 4.25 15.60 12.90
CA TYR A 125 3.11 14.73 13.20
C TYR A 125 1.95 15.45 13.93
N LYS A 126 2.11 16.73 14.28
CA LYS A 126 1.06 17.57 14.86
C LYS A 126 0.21 18.31 13.82
N LEU A 127 0.60 18.24 12.54
CA LEU A 127 -0.17 18.85 11.46
C LEU A 127 -1.47 18.06 11.22
N GLU A 128 -2.50 18.76 10.81
CA GLU A 128 -3.71 18.11 10.26
C GLU A 128 -3.30 17.16 9.12
N GLU A 129 -4.02 16.03 8.97
CA GLU A 129 -3.67 14.96 8.01
C GLU A 129 -3.39 15.51 6.60
N ALA A 130 -4.19 16.48 6.13
CA ALA A 130 -4.04 17.09 4.80
C ALA A 130 -2.74 17.90 4.69
N GLU A 131 -2.39 18.66 5.72
CA GLU A 131 -1.16 19.46 5.77
C GLU A 131 0.07 18.56 5.86
N PHE A 132 -0.01 17.50 6.66
CA PHE A 132 1.06 16.51 6.76
C PHE A 132 1.29 15.81 5.41
N LEU A 133 0.24 15.42 4.70
CA LEU A 133 0.35 14.80 3.37
C LEU A 133 0.95 15.74 2.33
N ALA A 134 0.57 17.03 2.37
CA ALA A 134 1.15 18.03 1.49
C ALA A 134 2.66 18.24 1.78
N SER A 135 3.04 18.27 3.05
CA SER A 135 4.45 18.37 3.46
C SER A 135 5.25 17.13 3.05
N LEU A 136 4.64 15.94 3.15
CA LEU A 136 5.22 14.68 2.73
C LEU A 136 5.48 14.64 1.22
N ASP A 137 4.51 15.04 0.41
CA ASP A 137 4.64 15.10 -1.05
C ASP A 137 5.74 16.11 -1.47
N GLU A 138 5.84 17.24 -0.78
CA GLU A 138 6.90 18.24 -1.04
C GLU A 138 8.29 17.70 -0.68
N GLN A 139 8.43 17.01 0.45
CA GLN A 139 9.71 16.43 0.85
C GLN A 139 10.13 15.28 -0.08
N ILE A 140 9.20 14.44 -0.52
CA ILE A 140 9.47 13.38 -1.49
C ILE A 140 9.95 13.98 -2.83
N LYS A 141 9.36 15.09 -3.29
CA LYS A 141 9.82 15.81 -4.48
C LYS A 141 11.23 16.36 -4.32
N LYS A 142 11.55 16.95 -3.16
CA LYS A 142 12.90 17.48 -2.86
C LYS A 142 13.98 16.39 -2.86
N LEU A 143 13.61 15.16 -2.48
CA LEU A 143 14.53 14.02 -2.47
C LEU A 143 14.70 13.35 -3.84
N ASN A 144 14.12 13.88 -4.93
CA ASN A 144 14.14 13.27 -6.28
C ASN A 144 13.75 11.79 -6.28
N LEU A 145 12.80 11.39 -5.46
CA LEU A 145 12.33 10.02 -5.34
C LEU A 145 11.22 9.66 -6.35
N PHE A 146 11.01 10.51 -7.38
CA PHE A 146 10.11 10.29 -8.51
C PHE A 146 10.87 10.36 -9.83
#